data_417ce66d95e63a9915455f5d747a9eec
#
_entry.id   417ce66d95e63a9915455f5d747a9eec
#
_cell.length_a   1.000
_cell.length_b   1.000
_cell.length_c   1.000
_cell.angle_alpha   90.00
_cell.angle_beta   90.00
_cell.angle_gamma   90.00
#
_symmetry.space_group_name_H-M   'P 1'
#
loop_
_entity.id
_entity.type
_entity.pdbx_description
1 polymer ?
#
loop_
_entity_poly.entity_id
_entity_poly.type
_entity_poly.pdbx_seq_one_letter_code
_entity_poly.pdbx_strand_id
1 'polypeptide(L)'
;LIVDGSGTREEDRKYCNVYEKESSKCISYVHTSGKEVVSAYWFDGKSLFLIYRFSPTIRMSEKCNQNSNGFLQSIGHYWRWASNYCCGSHSEAGKVMGLAAFGDPKVHKNLKILTINKEGLIKLNYEKLNKKFNLPNIFAKDLTDNDHYSNIAAMVQKDTEDILIDILKILKVKYPTNTLYYAGGVALNVVANEKIIHSHLFKNIILNGSVEDNGTAIGAALAASNLLINKRTIEKVTDYYGQIYSNDDILTAIKKFPFKYEFVGENEKYDKVASLIYKNEVIGWFQGRSEFGPRALGNRSILANPLNSKIKYILDLHIKQRDRYRPYAPVVLEEYAKKYFNISGVSPVMMIGGKVLSKDFPAVTHVDGS
;
A
#
# COMPACT_ATOMS: atom_id res chain seq x y z
N LEU A 1 -4.28 10.62 9.22
CA LEU A 1 -2.93 10.80 8.69
C LEU A 1 -2.86 10.40 7.23
N ILE A 2 -2.30 11.26 6.41
CA ILE A 2 -2.03 11.01 4.99
C ILE A 2 -0.52 11.09 4.79
N VAL A 3 0.08 10.06 4.21
CA VAL A 3 1.52 10.01 3.90
C VAL A 3 1.71 9.56 2.47
N ASP A 4 2.35 10.41 1.66
CA ASP A 4 2.49 10.16 0.23
C ASP A 4 3.87 10.58 -0.30
N GLY A 5 4.09 10.37 -1.59
CA GLY A 5 5.25 10.86 -2.33
C GLY A 5 5.17 12.36 -2.57
N SER A 6 4.05 12.82 -3.11
CA SER A 6 3.76 14.23 -3.30
C SER A 6 2.25 14.46 -3.43
N GLY A 7 1.74 15.43 -2.72
CA GLY A 7 0.35 15.90 -2.81
C GLY A 7 0.20 17.20 -3.59
N THR A 8 -0.86 17.95 -3.29
CA THR A 8 -1.24 19.19 -3.91
C THR A 8 -0.16 20.28 -3.72
N ARG A 9 0.10 21.08 -4.73
CA ARG A 9 0.95 22.28 -4.62
C ARG A 9 0.25 23.34 -3.78
N GLU A 10 1.02 24.16 -3.07
CA GLU A 10 0.47 25.23 -2.25
C GLU A 10 -0.37 26.23 -3.05
N GLU A 11 0.06 26.57 -4.26
CA GLU A 11 -0.65 27.47 -5.18
C GLU A 11 -2.03 26.94 -5.60
N ASP A 12 -2.22 25.60 -5.63
CA ASP A 12 -3.47 24.96 -6.02
C ASP A 12 -4.45 24.83 -4.84
N ARG A 13 -3.99 25.03 -3.60
CA ARG A 13 -4.83 24.87 -2.38
C ARG A 13 -5.91 25.93 -2.21
N LYS A 14 -5.78 27.06 -2.89
CA LYS A 14 -6.79 28.15 -2.87
C LYS A 14 -8.19 27.65 -3.25
N TYR A 15 -8.27 26.56 -3.99
CA TYR A 15 -9.51 25.98 -4.48
C TYR A 15 -10.04 24.83 -3.60
N CYS A 16 -9.26 24.35 -2.62
CA CYS A 16 -9.58 23.18 -1.79
C CYS A 16 -10.12 23.54 -0.40
N ASN A 17 -10.23 24.83 -0.05
CA ASN A 17 -10.51 25.32 1.31
C ASN A 17 -11.94 25.15 1.82
N VAL A 18 -12.74 24.26 1.23
CA VAL A 18 -14.17 24.14 1.60
C VAL A 18 -14.36 23.46 2.97
N TYR A 19 -13.35 22.76 3.49
CA TYR A 19 -13.47 22.00 4.74
C TYR A 19 -12.31 22.20 5.74
N GLU A 20 -11.29 22.99 5.42
CA GLU A 20 -10.17 23.23 6.32
C GLU A 20 -10.45 24.49 7.18
N LYS A 21 -10.81 24.31 8.45
CA LYS A 21 -10.66 25.36 9.44
C LYS A 21 -9.27 25.20 10.07
N GLU A 22 -8.40 26.19 9.86
CA GLU A 22 -7.16 26.26 10.61
C GLU A 22 -7.48 26.46 12.08
N SER A 23 -7.05 25.51 12.90
CA SER A 23 -7.13 25.71 14.34
C SER A 23 -5.92 26.51 14.81
N SER A 24 -6.11 27.41 15.77
CA SER A 24 -5.03 28.15 16.45
C SER A 24 -4.02 27.23 17.16
N LYS A 25 -4.31 25.93 17.22
CA LYS A 25 -3.46 24.86 17.77
C LYS A 25 -2.65 24.13 16.69
N CYS A 26 -2.73 24.56 15.43
CA CYS A 26 -1.97 23.96 14.34
C CYS A 26 -0.47 24.05 14.59
N ILE A 27 0.26 22.96 14.39
CA ILE A 27 1.71 23.01 14.25
C ILE A 27 1.98 23.61 12.86
N SER A 28 2.00 24.92 12.77
CA SER A 28 2.30 25.62 11.52
C SER A 28 3.79 25.53 11.22
N TYR A 29 4.20 24.44 10.59
CA TYR A 29 5.43 24.41 9.82
C TYR A 29 5.06 24.52 8.36
N VAL A 30 4.77 25.73 7.94
CA VAL A 30 4.49 26.07 6.56
C VAL A 30 5.82 26.37 5.89
N HIS A 31 6.35 25.43 5.13
CA HIS A 31 7.31 25.73 4.10
C HIS A 31 6.53 26.03 2.82
N THR A 32 6.56 27.28 2.44
CA THR A 32 5.61 27.99 1.58
C THR A 32 5.70 27.69 0.08
N SER A 33 6.49 26.75 -0.40
CA SER A 33 6.64 26.51 -1.85
C SER A 33 6.76 25.05 -2.25
N GLY A 34 6.47 24.11 -1.36
CA GLY A 34 6.63 22.68 -1.58
C GLY A 34 5.33 21.94 -1.87
N LYS A 35 5.46 20.72 -2.41
CA LYS A 35 4.35 19.77 -2.46
C LYS A 35 4.13 19.15 -1.09
N GLU A 36 2.87 19.02 -0.68
CA GLU A 36 2.48 18.35 0.53
C GLU A 36 2.84 16.87 0.47
N VAL A 37 3.48 16.35 1.51
CA VAL A 37 3.91 14.95 1.55
C VAL A 37 3.41 14.20 2.79
N VAL A 38 3.13 14.93 3.87
CA VAL A 38 2.47 14.39 5.07
C VAL A 38 1.49 15.41 5.60
N SER A 39 0.27 14.97 5.85
CA SER A 39 -0.77 15.80 6.48
C SER A 39 -1.52 15.00 7.52
N ALA A 40 -1.82 15.63 8.64
CA ALA A 40 -2.71 15.08 9.64
C ALA A 40 -3.86 16.03 9.93
N TYR A 41 -5.04 15.46 10.04
CA TYR A 41 -6.28 16.15 10.36
C TYR A 41 -6.86 15.56 11.65
N TRP A 42 -7.38 16.39 12.49
CA TRP A 42 -8.19 15.98 13.64
C TRP A 42 -9.67 16.18 13.32
N PHE A 43 -10.48 15.16 13.59
CA PHE A 43 -11.91 15.16 13.32
C PHE A 43 -12.68 15.09 14.63
N ASP A 44 -13.54 16.06 14.88
CA ASP A 44 -14.35 16.19 16.10
C ASP A 44 -15.76 15.57 15.97
N GLY A 45 -16.05 14.87 14.87
CA GLY A 45 -17.35 14.33 14.54
C GLY A 45 -18.16 15.22 13.57
N LYS A 46 -17.75 16.47 13.36
CA LYS A 46 -18.39 17.44 12.46
C LYS A 46 -17.44 18.08 11.47
N SER A 47 -16.26 18.47 11.93
CA SER A 47 -15.28 19.26 11.19
C SER A 47 -13.92 18.60 11.17
N LEU A 48 -13.19 18.79 10.06
CA LEU A 48 -11.79 18.42 9.93
C LEU A 48 -10.92 19.65 10.22
N PHE A 49 -9.96 19.48 11.11
CA PHE A 49 -8.98 20.50 11.45
C PHE A 49 -7.60 20.03 11.00
N LEU A 50 -6.94 20.78 10.15
CA LEU A 50 -5.56 20.52 9.81
C LEU A 50 -4.68 20.76 11.03
N ILE A 51 -4.00 19.72 11.51
CA ILE A 51 -3.19 19.78 12.74
C ILE A 51 -1.70 19.63 12.48
N TYR A 52 -1.32 19.07 11.35
CA TYR A 52 0.06 18.92 10.95
C TYR A 52 0.14 18.87 9.42
N ARG A 53 1.13 19.56 8.86
CA ARG A 53 1.43 19.53 7.44
C ARG A 53 2.94 19.63 7.24
N PHE A 54 3.48 18.75 6.40
CA PHE A 54 4.85 18.82 5.96
C PHE A 54 4.91 18.95 4.45
N SER A 55 5.42 20.07 3.95
CA SER A 55 5.55 20.41 2.54
C SER A 55 6.98 20.89 2.28
N PRO A 56 7.92 19.97 2.02
CA PRO A 56 9.31 20.35 1.81
C PRO A 56 9.49 21.15 0.54
N THR A 57 10.29 22.19 0.60
CA THR A 57 10.74 22.96 -0.58
C THR A 57 11.63 22.11 -1.44
N ILE A 58 11.41 22.14 -2.76
CA ILE A 58 12.35 21.60 -3.72
C ILE A 58 13.50 22.62 -3.84
N ARG A 59 14.54 22.50 -3.04
CA ARG A 59 15.79 23.16 -3.37
C ARG A 59 16.47 22.32 -4.45
N MET A 60 16.32 22.69 -5.69
CA MET A 60 17.25 22.28 -6.73
C MET A 60 18.60 22.89 -6.33
N SER A 61 19.51 22.07 -5.81
CA SER A 61 20.91 22.51 -5.75
C SER A 61 21.36 22.65 -7.20
N GLU A 62 21.85 23.80 -7.60
CA GLU A 62 22.39 24.12 -8.94
C GLU A 62 23.51 23.16 -9.41
N LYS A 63 23.89 22.19 -8.57
CA LYS A 63 24.92 21.17 -8.83
C LYS A 63 24.39 19.75 -9.00
N CYS A 64 23.08 19.52 -9.00
CA CYS A 64 22.55 18.19 -9.37
C CYS A 64 22.57 18.09 -10.89
N ASN A 65 23.50 17.27 -11.42
CA ASN A 65 23.53 16.85 -12.80
C ASN A 65 22.13 16.53 -13.32
N GLN A 66 21.84 16.87 -14.57
CA GLN A 66 20.55 16.81 -15.27
C GLN A 66 19.77 15.48 -15.21
N ASN A 67 20.29 14.45 -14.50
CA ASN A 67 19.66 13.14 -14.28
C ASN A 67 19.03 12.97 -12.89
N SER A 68 19.12 13.94 -11.98
CA SER A 68 18.41 13.90 -10.71
C SER A 68 17.03 14.53 -10.86
N ASN A 69 16.03 13.74 -11.24
CA ASN A 69 14.62 14.10 -11.04
C ASN A 69 14.46 14.52 -9.58
N GLY A 70 14.18 15.81 -9.32
CA GLY A 70 14.17 16.40 -7.99
C GLY A 70 13.34 15.58 -7.00
N PHE A 71 14.01 14.84 -6.13
CA PHE A 71 13.35 14.03 -5.10
C PHE A 71 12.95 14.92 -3.94
N LEU A 72 11.69 14.83 -3.55
CA LEU A 72 11.17 15.52 -2.37
C LEU A 72 11.66 14.86 -1.08
N GLN A 73 11.72 15.65 -0.01
CA GLN A 73 11.99 15.19 1.35
C GLN A 73 10.76 14.40 1.88
N SER A 74 10.51 13.20 1.36
CA SER A 74 9.31 12.43 1.72
C SER A 74 9.59 10.93 1.80
N ILE A 75 8.77 10.23 2.58
CA ILE A 75 8.79 8.76 2.66
C ILE A 75 8.50 8.14 1.30
N GLY A 76 7.47 8.61 0.59
CA GLY A 76 7.13 8.09 -0.73
C GLY A 76 8.23 8.27 -1.76
N HIS A 77 8.96 9.40 -1.72
CA HIS A 77 10.13 9.60 -2.59
C HIS A 77 11.35 8.76 -2.18
N TYR A 78 11.48 8.41 -0.90
CA TYR A 78 12.48 7.44 -0.47
C TYR A 78 12.23 6.06 -1.08
N TRP A 79 10.97 5.62 -1.08
CA TRP A 79 10.54 4.41 -1.79
C TRP A 79 10.74 4.48 -3.28
N ARG A 80 10.47 5.64 -3.89
CA ARG A 80 10.72 5.89 -5.32
C ARG A 80 12.20 5.79 -5.67
N TRP A 81 13.07 6.33 -4.82
CA TRP A 81 14.51 6.17 -4.96
C TRP A 81 14.92 4.68 -4.89
N ALA A 82 14.48 3.96 -3.87
CA ALA A 82 14.78 2.53 -3.71
C ALA A 82 14.24 1.69 -4.88
N SER A 83 13.05 2.02 -5.35
CA SER A 83 12.42 1.39 -6.51
C SER A 83 13.27 1.58 -7.78
N ASN A 84 13.74 2.79 -8.02
CA ASN A 84 14.63 3.06 -9.14
C ASN A 84 15.98 2.36 -8.98
N TYR A 85 16.54 2.38 -7.77
CA TYR A 85 17.84 1.77 -7.48
C TYR A 85 17.81 0.24 -7.62
N CYS A 86 16.83 -0.42 -7.03
CA CYS A 86 16.74 -1.89 -7.02
C CYS A 86 16.11 -2.47 -8.30
N CYS A 87 15.15 -1.77 -8.90
CA CYS A 87 14.30 -2.33 -9.96
C CYS A 87 14.40 -1.56 -11.30
N GLY A 88 15.18 -0.47 -11.37
CA GLY A 88 15.31 0.34 -12.58
C GLY A 88 14.09 1.17 -12.96
N SER A 89 13.09 1.24 -12.11
CA SER A 89 11.86 1.98 -12.37
C SER A 89 11.36 2.64 -11.09
N HIS A 90 10.85 3.86 -11.20
CA HIS A 90 10.31 4.61 -10.07
C HIS A 90 8.95 4.08 -9.56
N SER A 91 8.32 3.16 -10.27
CA SER A 91 6.95 2.70 -10.00
C SER A 91 6.87 1.31 -9.35
N GLU A 92 8.00 0.76 -8.90
CA GLU A 92 8.12 -0.62 -8.43
C GLU A 92 8.22 -0.74 -6.89
N ALA A 93 7.69 0.22 -6.13
CA ALA A 93 7.77 0.25 -4.67
C ALA A 93 7.23 -1.06 -4.02
N GLY A 94 6.19 -1.66 -4.59
CA GLY A 94 5.67 -2.95 -4.14
C GLY A 94 6.66 -4.11 -4.31
N LYS A 95 7.56 -4.04 -5.30
CA LYS A 95 8.65 -5.01 -5.46
C LYS A 95 9.69 -4.84 -4.36
N VAL A 96 10.08 -3.59 -4.05
CA VAL A 96 11.03 -3.29 -2.98
C VAL A 96 10.49 -3.79 -1.62
N MET A 97 9.19 -3.63 -1.34
CA MET A 97 8.57 -4.16 -0.13
C MET A 97 8.71 -5.69 -0.03
N GLY A 98 8.44 -6.43 -1.13
CA GLY A 98 8.62 -7.89 -1.15
C GLY A 98 10.09 -8.30 -1.01
N LEU A 99 11.02 -7.55 -1.60
CA LEU A 99 12.46 -7.80 -1.51
C LEU A 99 13.01 -7.56 -0.10
N ALA A 100 12.44 -6.64 0.66
CA ALA A 100 12.90 -6.27 1.99
C ALA A 100 12.95 -7.46 2.97
N ALA A 101 12.07 -8.45 2.79
CA ALA A 101 12.05 -9.64 3.64
C ALA A 101 13.29 -10.55 3.50
N PHE A 102 14.04 -10.42 2.42
CA PHE A 102 15.28 -11.17 2.16
C PHE A 102 16.52 -10.49 2.74
N GLY A 103 16.44 -9.23 3.18
CA GLY A 103 17.59 -8.45 3.63
C GLY A 103 17.68 -8.28 5.14
N ASP A 104 18.86 -7.86 5.60
CA ASP A 104 19.10 -7.46 7.00
C ASP A 104 19.19 -5.93 7.11
N PRO A 105 18.22 -5.25 7.75
CA PRO A 105 18.23 -3.80 7.91
C PRO A 105 19.40 -3.31 8.79
N LYS A 106 20.04 -4.19 9.57
CA LYS A 106 21.16 -3.84 10.44
C LYS A 106 22.43 -3.51 9.66
N VAL A 107 22.59 -4.04 8.44
CA VAL A 107 23.75 -3.77 7.58
C VAL A 107 23.96 -2.28 7.35
N HIS A 108 22.88 -1.53 7.25
CA HIS A 108 22.91 -0.09 6.96
C HIS A 108 22.40 0.80 8.10
N LYS A 109 22.18 0.25 9.32
CA LYS A 109 21.58 0.97 10.47
C LYS A 109 22.27 2.29 10.84
N ASN A 110 23.56 2.42 10.59
CA ASN A 110 24.34 3.60 10.95
C ASN A 110 24.23 4.73 9.93
N LEU A 111 23.58 4.50 8.79
CA LEU A 111 23.48 5.51 7.74
C LEU A 111 22.54 6.65 8.12
N LYS A 112 21.49 6.38 8.89
CA LYS A 112 20.49 7.39 9.28
C LYS A 112 20.07 8.26 8.09
N ILE A 113 19.54 7.61 7.06
CA ILE A 113 19.15 8.27 5.80
C ILE A 113 17.87 9.05 5.97
N LEU A 114 16.86 8.42 6.58
CA LEU A 114 15.58 9.02 6.89
C LEU A 114 15.54 9.30 8.39
N THR A 115 15.26 10.53 8.78
CA THR A 115 15.22 10.95 10.19
C THR A 115 14.04 11.87 10.44
N ILE A 116 13.62 11.97 11.69
CA ILE A 116 12.60 12.89 12.15
C ILE A 116 13.13 13.64 13.39
N ASN A 117 12.85 14.92 13.46
CA ASN A 117 13.18 15.71 14.65
C ASN A 117 12.02 15.71 15.68
N LYS A 118 12.23 16.32 16.85
CA LYS A 118 11.22 16.41 17.91
C LYS A 118 9.95 17.17 17.51
N GLU A 119 10.05 18.02 16.50
CA GLU A 119 8.94 18.80 15.96
C GLU A 119 8.16 18.03 14.87
N GLY A 120 8.61 16.82 14.50
CA GLY A 120 7.96 16.00 13.49
C GLY A 120 8.46 16.25 12.06
N LEU A 121 9.51 17.07 11.87
CA LEU A 121 10.05 17.34 10.53
C LEU A 121 10.88 16.16 10.04
N ILE A 122 10.52 15.69 8.87
CA ILE A 122 11.22 14.59 8.18
C ILE A 122 12.41 15.15 7.39
N LYS A 123 13.54 14.48 7.50
CA LYS A 123 14.73 14.78 6.70
C LYS A 123 15.22 13.53 6.02
N LEU A 124 15.28 13.55 4.70
CA LEU A 124 15.85 12.53 3.84
C LEU A 124 17.21 12.99 3.31
N ASN A 125 18.27 12.31 3.69
CA ASN A 125 19.63 12.69 3.32
C ASN A 125 20.05 12.09 1.97
N TYR A 126 19.64 12.71 0.89
CA TYR A 126 19.97 12.30 -0.49
C TYR A 126 21.46 12.35 -0.81
N GLU A 127 22.19 13.32 -0.29
CA GLU A 127 23.64 13.40 -0.49
C GLU A 127 24.33 12.15 0.04
N LYS A 128 23.94 11.74 1.26
CA LYS A 128 24.47 10.52 1.88
C LYS A 128 24.05 9.27 1.13
N LEU A 129 22.78 9.21 0.65
CA LEU A 129 22.30 8.13 -0.21
C LEU A 129 23.15 8.00 -1.47
N ASN A 130 23.28 9.09 -2.24
CA ASN A 130 23.99 9.09 -3.51
C ASN A 130 25.49 8.84 -3.34
N LYS A 131 26.10 9.32 -2.25
CA LYS A 131 27.51 9.06 -1.94
C LYS A 131 27.75 7.59 -1.58
N LYS A 132 26.81 6.95 -0.88
CA LYS A 132 26.94 5.56 -0.42
C LYS A 132 26.54 4.55 -1.49
N PHE A 133 25.50 4.86 -2.24
CA PHE A 133 24.89 4.00 -3.23
C PHE A 133 24.94 4.68 -4.60
N ASN A 134 25.98 4.41 -5.37
CA ASN A 134 26.04 4.84 -6.76
C ASN A 134 24.98 4.07 -7.55
N LEU A 135 24.29 4.74 -8.48
CA LEU A 135 23.32 4.06 -9.36
C LEU A 135 24.02 2.89 -10.06
N PRO A 136 23.49 1.68 -9.98
CA PRO A 136 24.08 0.54 -10.63
C PRO A 136 23.94 0.68 -12.15
N ASN A 137 25.00 0.37 -12.88
CA ASN A 137 24.96 0.35 -14.34
C ASN A 137 24.28 -0.91 -14.90
N ILE A 138 24.04 -1.92 -14.06
CA ILE A 138 23.50 -3.22 -14.47
C ILE A 138 22.49 -3.67 -13.40
N PHE A 139 21.28 -3.99 -13.83
CA PHE A 139 20.28 -4.61 -12.97
C PHE A 139 20.53 -6.12 -12.91
N ALA A 140 20.62 -6.68 -11.70
CA ALA A 140 20.71 -8.12 -11.50
C ALA A 140 19.42 -8.78 -12.06
N LYS A 141 19.59 -9.92 -12.73
CA LYS A 141 18.44 -10.70 -13.24
C LYS A 141 17.56 -11.24 -12.10
N ASP A 142 18.18 -11.62 -11.00
CA ASP A 142 17.50 -12.01 -9.77
C ASP A 142 18.04 -11.17 -8.60
N LEU A 143 17.18 -10.35 -8.02
CA LEU A 143 17.54 -9.42 -6.94
C LEU A 143 17.76 -10.15 -5.61
N THR A 144 17.31 -11.41 -5.49
CA THR A 144 17.49 -12.21 -4.27
C THR A 144 18.85 -12.92 -4.22
N ASP A 145 19.51 -13.06 -5.35
CA ASP A 145 20.87 -13.66 -5.40
C ASP A 145 21.95 -12.70 -4.89
N ASN A 146 21.58 -11.45 -4.59
CA ASN A 146 22.49 -10.43 -4.11
C ASN A 146 21.94 -9.70 -2.89
N ASP A 147 22.52 -10.01 -1.73
CA ASP A 147 22.16 -9.37 -0.44
C ASP A 147 22.25 -7.85 -0.46
N HIS A 148 22.98 -7.26 -1.40
CA HIS A 148 23.11 -5.82 -1.50
C HIS A 148 21.76 -5.12 -1.70
N TYR A 149 20.97 -5.58 -2.67
CA TYR A 149 19.66 -4.97 -2.96
C TYR A 149 18.62 -5.27 -1.90
N SER A 150 18.61 -6.50 -1.39
CA SER A 150 17.70 -6.90 -0.32
C SER A 150 17.98 -6.13 0.99
N ASN A 151 19.26 -5.92 1.33
CA ASN A 151 19.66 -5.12 2.50
C ASN A 151 19.29 -3.65 2.36
N ILE A 152 19.35 -3.07 1.16
CA ILE A 152 18.87 -1.71 0.89
C ILE A 152 17.34 -1.67 1.03
N ALA A 153 16.63 -2.61 0.46
CA ALA A 153 15.17 -2.71 0.59
C ALA A 153 14.74 -2.84 2.05
N ALA A 154 15.44 -3.69 2.83
CA ALA A 154 15.21 -3.86 4.27
C ALA A 154 15.50 -2.58 5.08
N MET A 155 16.55 -1.82 4.72
CA MET A 155 16.83 -0.52 5.32
C MET A 155 15.67 0.46 5.08
N VAL A 156 15.22 0.58 3.83
CA VAL A 156 14.13 1.50 3.46
C VAL A 156 12.83 1.13 4.18
N GLN A 157 12.52 -0.17 4.27
CA GLN A 157 11.37 -0.68 5.01
C GLN A 157 11.45 -0.31 6.49
N LYS A 158 12.58 -0.59 7.13
CA LYS A 158 12.78 -0.34 8.56
C LYS A 158 12.74 1.14 8.89
N ASP A 159 13.42 1.99 8.11
CA ASP A 159 13.38 3.44 8.28
C ASP A 159 11.94 3.97 8.17
N THR A 160 11.17 3.45 7.21
CA THR A 160 9.76 3.83 7.03
C THR A 160 8.92 3.47 8.23
N GLU A 161 9.03 2.25 8.75
CA GLU A 161 8.30 1.79 9.94
C GLU A 161 8.61 2.67 11.14
N ASP A 162 9.88 2.97 11.39
CA ASP A 162 10.31 3.74 12.56
C ASP A 162 9.80 5.17 12.47
N ILE A 163 9.93 5.83 11.33
CA ILE A 163 9.47 7.20 11.14
C ILE A 163 7.95 7.32 11.24
N LEU A 164 7.19 6.36 10.70
CA LEU A 164 5.73 6.35 10.82
C LEU A 164 5.31 6.25 12.29
N ILE A 165 5.92 5.36 13.06
CA ILE A 165 5.65 5.23 14.49
C ILE A 165 5.99 6.51 15.25
N ASP A 166 7.11 7.15 14.93
CA ASP A 166 7.53 8.38 15.60
C ASP A 166 6.61 9.57 15.26
N ILE A 167 6.18 9.71 14.00
CA ILE A 167 5.15 10.70 13.62
C ILE A 167 3.87 10.47 14.43
N LEU A 168 3.40 9.22 14.48
CA LEU A 168 2.16 8.87 15.19
C LEU A 168 2.25 9.12 16.70
N LYS A 169 3.40 8.87 17.32
CA LYS A 169 3.64 9.20 18.75
C LYS A 169 3.56 10.70 18.98
N ILE A 170 4.25 11.50 18.16
CA ILE A 170 4.25 12.96 18.25
C ILE A 170 2.82 13.50 18.14
N LEU A 171 2.08 13.03 17.11
CA LEU A 171 0.70 13.47 16.90
C LEU A 171 -0.22 13.05 18.04
N LYS A 172 -0.10 11.81 18.53
CA LYS A 172 -0.95 11.32 19.62
C LYS A 172 -0.76 12.02 20.95
N VAL A 173 0.47 12.40 21.28
CA VAL A 173 0.75 13.19 22.49
C VAL A 173 0.04 14.54 22.44
N LYS A 174 0.03 15.16 21.26
CA LYS A 174 -0.56 16.50 21.08
C LYS A 174 -2.07 16.46 20.83
N TYR A 175 -2.54 15.42 20.15
CA TYR A 175 -3.95 15.23 19.77
C TYR A 175 -4.41 13.84 20.21
N PRO A 176 -4.74 13.64 21.48
CA PRO A 176 -5.17 12.34 22.00
C PRO A 176 -6.42 11.84 21.29
N THR A 177 -6.34 10.65 20.71
CA THR A 177 -7.45 9.96 20.05
C THR A 177 -7.25 8.45 20.12
N ASN A 178 -8.35 7.69 20.06
CA ASN A 178 -8.31 6.23 20.02
C ASN A 178 -8.41 5.67 18.60
N THR A 179 -8.72 6.50 17.61
CA THR A 179 -8.93 6.07 16.23
C THR A 179 -7.99 6.79 15.28
N LEU A 180 -7.33 6.02 14.44
CA LEU A 180 -6.49 6.49 13.34
C LEU A 180 -7.15 6.12 12.01
N TYR A 181 -7.38 7.11 11.14
CA TYR A 181 -7.60 6.91 9.71
C TYR A 181 -6.27 7.14 9.00
N TYR A 182 -5.80 6.15 8.24
CA TYR A 182 -4.51 6.22 7.58
C TYR A 182 -4.65 6.02 6.07
N ALA A 183 -4.13 6.96 5.29
CA ALA A 183 -4.22 7.00 3.83
C ALA A 183 -2.95 7.59 3.21
N GLY A 184 -2.92 7.69 1.89
CA GLY A 184 -1.78 8.05 1.05
C GLY A 184 -1.09 6.80 0.49
N GLY A 185 -0.28 6.94 -0.56
CA GLY A 185 0.39 5.82 -1.23
C GLY A 185 1.27 4.98 -0.29
N VAL A 186 1.84 5.58 0.77
CA VAL A 186 2.65 4.86 1.77
C VAL A 186 1.78 3.90 2.61
N ALA A 187 0.47 4.14 2.73
CA ALA A 187 -0.44 3.24 3.43
C ALA A 187 -0.66 1.89 2.72
N LEU A 188 -0.23 1.76 1.46
CA LEU A 188 -0.18 0.46 0.77
C LEU A 188 0.90 -0.50 1.33
N ASN A 189 1.77 0.01 2.20
CA ASN A 189 2.80 -0.81 2.85
C ASN A 189 2.21 -1.63 3.99
N VAL A 190 1.80 -2.87 3.69
CA VAL A 190 1.14 -3.78 4.62
C VAL A 190 2.02 -4.13 5.82
N VAL A 191 3.34 -4.17 5.65
CA VAL A 191 4.31 -4.46 6.72
C VAL A 191 4.38 -3.30 7.72
N ALA A 192 4.43 -2.07 7.22
CA ALA A 192 4.37 -0.88 8.07
C ALA A 192 3.01 -0.76 8.78
N ASN A 193 1.91 -1.11 8.12
CA ASN A 193 0.58 -1.12 8.72
C ASN A 193 0.50 -2.10 9.89
N GLU A 194 1.03 -3.30 9.75
CA GLU A 194 1.14 -4.28 10.84
C GLU A 194 1.93 -3.71 12.01
N LYS A 195 3.04 -3.03 11.73
CA LYS A 195 3.84 -2.36 12.76
C LYS A 195 3.06 -1.28 13.51
N ILE A 196 2.25 -0.50 12.79
CA ILE A 196 1.39 0.52 13.40
C ILE A 196 0.34 -0.15 14.30
N ILE A 197 -0.28 -1.24 13.85
CA ILE A 197 -1.27 -1.99 14.63
C ILE A 197 -0.65 -2.54 15.91
N HIS A 198 0.49 -3.21 15.81
CA HIS A 198 1.20 -3.79 16.95
C HIS A 198 1.87 -2.76 17.89
N SER A 199 1.93 -1.49 17.48
CA SER A 199 2.39 -0.42 18.38
C SER A 199 1.41 -0.11 19.50
N HIS A 200 0.15 -0.53 19.37
CA HIS A 200 -0.96 -0.24 20.28
C HIS A 200 -1.17 1.26 20.59
N LEU A 201 -0.65 2.13 19.71
CA LEU A 201 -0.86 3.58 19.83
C LEU A 201 -2.34 3.96 19.68
N PHE A 202 -3.09 3.22 18.88
CA PHE A 202 -4.52 3.46 18.64
C PHE A 202 -5.32 2.19 18.89
N LYS A 203 -6.53 2.36 19.44
CA LYS A 203 -7.46 1.25 19.64
C LYS A 203 -8.06 0.79 18.31
N ASN A 204 -8.36 1.74 17.43
CA ASN A 204 -8.95 1.49 16.12
C ASN A 204 -8.04 2.08 15.03
N ILE A 205 -7.72 1.28 14.02
CA ILE A 205 -6.99 1.73 12.84
C ILE A 205 -7.84 1.37 11.63
N ILE A 206 -8.15 2.38 10.81
CA ILE A 206 -9.03 2.25 9.65
C ILE A 206 -8.19 2.44 8.40
N LEU A 207 -8.13 1.37 7.61
CA LEU A 207 -7.44 1.28 6.34
C LEU A 207 -8.45 0.85 5.28
N ASN A 208 -8.70 1.68 4.29
CA ASN A 208 -9.54 1.35 3.15
C ASN A 208 -8.71 0.70 2.04
N GLY A 209 -9.32 0.00 1.09
CA GLY A 209 -8.63 -0.57 -0.08
C GLY A 209 -8.12 0.49 -1.05
N SER A 210 -8.78 1.66 -1.07
CA SER A 210 -8.47 2.79 -1.95
C SER A 210 -7.78 3.93 -1.18
N VAL A 211 -6.62 3.67 -0.62
CA VAL A 211 -5.86 4.65 0.21
C VAL A 211 -4.96 5.58 -0.61
N GLU A 212 -4.75 5.31 -1.88
CA GLU A 212 -3.90 6.09 -2.79
C GLU A 212 -4.74 7.03 -3.69
N ASP A 213 -4.16 7.51 -4.79
CA ASP A 213 -4.77 8.49 -5.71
C ASP A 213 -6.19 8.12 -6.17
N ASN A 214 -6.49 6.84 -6.35
CA ASN A 214 -7.82 6.36 -6.72
C ASN A 214 -8.89 6.69 -5.66
N GLY A 215 -8.53 6.72 -4.37
CA GLY A 215 -9.44 7.10 -3.28
C GLY A 215 -9.91 8.56 -3.36
N THR A 216 -9.18 9.42 -4.06
CA THR A 216 -9.58 10.82 -4.25
C THR A 216 -10.87 10.94 -5.04
N ALA A 217 -11.14 10.04 -6.00
CA ALA A 217 -12.40 10.02 -6.75
C ALA A 217 -13.60 9.73 -5.84
N ILE A 218 -13.47 8.78 -4.92
CA ILE A 218 -14.50 8.48 -3.92
C ILE A 218 -14.71 9.69 -3.00
N GLY A 219 -13.61 10.26 -2.50
CA GLY A 219 -13.63 11.44 -1.65
C GLY A 219 -14.31 12.63 -2.32
N ALA A 220 -14.01 12.89 -3.60
CA ALA A 220 -14.63 13.95 -4.37
C ALA A 220 -16.14 13.72 -4.55
N ALA A 221 -16.58 12.51 -4.86
CA ALA A 221 -17.99 12.16 -5.00
C ALA A 221 -18.76 12.34 -3.68
N LEU A 222 -18.19 11.89 -2.56
CA LEU A 222 -18.77 12.06 -1.23
C LEU A 222 -18.84 13.53 -0.82
N ALA A 223 -17.79 14.31 -1.10
CA ALA A 223 -17.77 15.75 -0.84
C ALA A 223 -18.82 16.48 -1.68
N ALA A 224 -18.92 16.19 -2.97
CA ALA A 224 -19.94 16.77 -3.85
C ALA A 224 -21.37 16.43 -3.39
N SER A 225 -21.63 15.18 -3.00
CA SER A 225 -22.92 14.77 -2.46
C SER A 225 -23.29 15.55 -1.20
N ASN A 226 -22.35 15.72 -0.28
CA ASN A 226 -22.60 16.48 0.93
C ASN A 226 -22.83 17.98 0.66
N LEU A 227 -22.04 18.58 -0.27
CA LEU A 227 -22.13 20.00 -0.60
C LEU A 227 -23.37 20.36 -1.42
N LEU A 228 -23.69 19.56 -2.44
CA LEU A 228 -24.73 19.90 -3.41
C LEU A 228 -26.12 19.43 -2.98
N ILE A 229 -26.19 18.30 -2.26
CA ILE A 229 -27.44 17.63 -1.93
C ILE A 229 -27.71 17.69 -0.42
N ASN A 230 -26.75 18.20 0.37
CA ASN A 230 -26.79 18.23 1.84
C ASN A 230 -27.11 16.84 2.45
N LYS A 231 -26.73 15.77 1.76
CA LYS A 231 -26.98 14.38 2.15
C LYS A 231 -25.66 13.77 2.58
N ARG A 232 -25.51 13.50 3.87
CA ARG A 232 -24.43 12.63 4.36
C ARG A 232 -24.78 11.20 4.03
N THR A 233 -24.05 10.59 3.13
CA THR A 233 -24.17 9.17 2.84
C THR A 233 -23.51 8.41 4.00
N ILE A 234 -24.32 7.64 4.72
CA ILE A 234 -23.85 6.77 5.83
C ILE A 234 -23.58 5.34 5.30
N GLU A 235 -23.70 5.13 4.01
CA GLU A 235 -23.47 3.82 3.41
C GLU A 235 -22.03 3.38 3.60
N LYS A 236 -21.86 2.11 3.91
CA LYS A 236 -20.53 1.48 4.03
C LYS A 236 -19.81 1.63 2.69
N VAL A 237 -18.68 2.31 2.70
CA VAL A 237 -17.81 2.38 1.53
C VAL A 237 -17.36 0.96 1.20
N THR A 238 -17.61 0.53 -0.02
CA THR A 238 -17.17 -0.78 -0.53
C THR A 238 -15.98 -0.57 -1.46
N ASP A 239 -15.22 -1.63 -1.74
CA ASP A 239 -14.18 -1.63 -2.75
C ASP A 239 -14.64 -2.26 -4.08
N TYR A 240 -15.96 -2.48 -4.27
CA TYR A 240 -16.55 -3.13 -5.44
C TYR A 240 -17.44 -2.16 -6.21
N TYR A 241 -16.82 -1.25 -6.97
CA TYR A 241 -17.52 -0.23 -7.74
C TYR A 241 -17.62 -0.51 -9.25
N GLY A 242 -16.99 -1.59 -9.72
CA GLY A 242 -17.02 -1.95 -11.14
C GLY A 242 -18.41 -2.33 -11.65
N GLN A 243 -18.54 -2.46 -12.96
CA GLN A 243 -19.79 -2.84 -13.62
C GLN A 243 -20.19 -4.27 -13.24
N ILE A 244 -21.50 -4.52 -13.13
CA ILE A 244 -22.11 -5.84 -13.12
C ILE A 244 -22.43 -6.22 -14.55
N TYR A 245 -22.16 -7.49 -14.89
CA TYR A 245 -22.50 -8.08 -16.16
C TYR A 245 -23.57 -9.15 -15.95
N SER A 246 -24.57 -9.17 -16.82
CA SER A 246 -25.59 -10.22 -16.85
C SER A 246 -25.04 -11.51 -17.44
N ASN A 247 -25.73 -12.62 -17.23
CA ASN A 247 -25.36 -13.89 -17.87
C ASN A 247 -25.40 -13.79 -19.41
N ASP A 248 -26.31 -13.00 -19.97
CA ASP A 248 -26.41 -12.77 -21.41
C ASP A 248 -25.22 -11.97 -21.95
N ASP A 249 -24.75 -10.97 -21.21
CA ASP A 249 -23.53 -10.22 -21.54
C ASP A 249 -22.32 -11.17 -21.58
N ILE A 250 -22.21 -12.03 -20.58
CA ILE A 250 -21.11 -13.01 -20.45
C ILE A 250 -21.19 -14.03 -21.61
N LEU A 251 -22.35 -14.60 -21.89
CA LEU A 251 -22.53 -15.54 -22.99
C LEU A 251 -22.24 -14.90 -24.35
N THR A 252 -22.67 -13.66 -24.54
CA THR A 252 -22.40 -12.89 -25.76
C THR A 252 -20.90 -12.65 -25.93
N ALA A 253 -20.19 -12.37 -24.85
CA ALA A 253 -18.75 -12.18 -24.87
C ALA A 253 -18.01 -13.50 -25.18
N ILE A 254 -18.37 -14.61 -24.52
CA ILE A 254 -17.74 -15.92 -24.69
C ILE A 254 -17.89 -16.44 -26.11
N LYS A 255 -19.08 -16.29 -26.73
CA LYS A 255 -19.36 -16.72 -28.10
C LYS A 255 -18.48 -16.06 -29.17
N LYS A 256 -17.84 -14.95 -28.86
CA LYS A 256 -16.87 -14.26 -29.76
C LYS A 256 -15.51 -14.96 -29.84
N PHE A 257 -15.25 -15.93 -28.98
CA PHE A 257 -13.97 -16.62 -28.87
C PHE A 257 -14.15 -18.13 -29.10
N PRO A 258 -13.16 -18.84 -29.64
CA PRO A 258 -13.21 -20.27 -29.90
C PRO A 258 -12.97 -21.12 -28.63
N PHE A 259 -13.46 -20.68 -27.47
CA PHE A 259 -13.29 -21.40 -26.21
C PHE A 259 -14.42 -22.41 -26.02
N LYS A 260 -14.08 -23.56 -25.46
CA LYS A 260 -15.07 -24.50 -24.92
C LYS A 260 -15.62 -23.93 -23.61
N TYR A 261 -16.92 -23.96 -23.47
CA TYR A 261 -17.58 -23.57 -22.22
C TYR A 261 -18.69 -24.55 -21.88
N GLU A 262 -19.02 -24.61 -20.60
CA GLU A 262 -20.16 -25.39 -20.10
C GLU A 262 -20.92 -24.53 -19.10
N PHE A 263 -22.19 -24.78 -18.92
CA PHE A 263 -23.01 -24.18 -17.89
C PHE A 263 -22.93 -25.05 -16.64
N VAL A 264 -22.62 -24.42 -15.49
CA VAL A 264 -22.57 -25.07 -14.19
C VAL A 264 -23.60 -24.39 -13.29
N GLY A 265 -24.43 -25.18 -12.60
CA GLY A 265 -25.44 -24.70 -11.69
C GLY A 265 -24.84 -23.91 -10.50
N GLU A 266 -25.61 -22.98 -9.97
CA GLU A 266 -25.16 -22.12 -8.86
C GLU A 266 -24.66 -22.91 -7.64
N ASN A 267 -25.31 -24.04 -7.29
CA ASN A 267 -24.94 -24.87 -6.15
C ASN A 267 -23.70 -25.74 -6.41
N GLU A 268 -23.42 -26.07 -7.66
CA GLU A 268 -22.34 -26.99 -8.03
C GLU A 268 -21.02 -26.26 -8.35
N LYS A 269 -21.09 -24.98 -8.72
CA LYS A 269 -19.92 -24.22 -9.20
C LYS A 269 -18.81 -24.12 -8.15
N TYR A 270 -19.16 -23.97 -6.88
CA TYR A 270 -18.16 -23.82 -5.83
C TYR A 270 -17.42 -25.12 -5.53
N ASP A 271 -18.14 -26.24 -5.48
CA ASP A 271 -17.55 -27.56 -5.27
C ASP A 271 -16.67 -27.98 -6.46
N LYS A 272 -17.14 -27.68 -7.68
CA LYS A 272 -16.36 -27.93 -8.89
C LYS A 272 -15.06 -27.13 -8.90
N VAL A 273 -15.12 -25.82 -8.61
CA VAL A 273 -13.94 -24.97 -8.57
C VAL A 273 -13.00 -25.36 -7.43
N ALA A 274 -13.52 -25.66 -6.25
CA ALA A 274 -12.72 -26.14 -5.12
C ALA A 274 -11.99 -27.46 -5.47
N SER A 275 -12.67 -28.40 -6.13
CA SER A 275 -12.08 -29.65 -6.62
C SER A 275 -10.95 -29.40 -7.63
N LEU A 276 -11.12 -28.47 -8.57
CA LEU A 276 -10.08 -28.12 -9.54
C LEU A 276 -8.86 -27.50 -8.82
N ILE A 277 -9.07 -26.55 -7.91
CA ILE A 277 -7.99 -25.96 -7.11
C ILE A 277 -7.26 -27.03 -6.31
N TYR A 278 -7.99 -27.94 -5.66
CA TYR A 278 -7.38 -29.06 -4.92
C TYR A 278 -6.51 -29.95 -5.80
N LYS A 279 -6.89 -30.16 -7.07
CA LYS A 279 -6.11 -30.86 -8.09
C LYS A 279 -4.94 -30.05 -8.64
N ASN A 280 -4.67 -28.86 -8.08
CA ASN A 280 -3.63 -27.92 -8.47
C ASN A 280 -3.85 -27.21 -9.81
N GLU A 281 -5.08 -27.15 -10.28
CA GLU A 281 -5.44 -26.28 -11.40
C GLU A 281 -5.40 -24.81 -10.97
N VAL A 282 -5.05 -23.93 -11.90
CA VAL A 282 -5.07 -22.49 -11.69
C VAL A 282 -6.32 -21.91 -12.32
N ILE A 283 -7.12 -21.20 -11.54
CA ILE A 283 -8.44 -20.74 -11.94
C ILE A 283 -8.45 -19.21 -12.07
N GLY A 284 -8.90 -18.71 -13.24
CA GLY A 284 -9.32 -17.33 -13.39
C GLY A 284 -10.75 -17.16 -12.84
N TRP A 285 -10.91 -16.38 -11.79
CA TRP A 285 -12.20 -16.17 -11.12
C TRP A 285 -12.78 -14.80 -11.45
N PHE A 286 -14.00 -14.79 -11.97
CA PHE A 286 -14.72 -13.57 -12.35
C PHE A 286 -16.14 -13.63 -11.81
N GLN A 287 -16.49 -12.71 -10.90
CA GLN A 287 -17.82 -12.60 -10.31
C GLN A 287 -18.18 -11.16 -9.97
N GLY A 288 -19.46 -10.85 -9.87
CA GLY A 288 -19.96 -9.58 -9.34
C GLY A 288 -19.30 -8.33 -9.95
N ARG A 289 -19.21 -7.28 -9.16
CA ARG A 289 -18.52 -6.03 -9.52
C ARG A 289 -17.01 -6.17 -9.36
N SER A 290 -16.22 -5.60 -10.28
CA SER A 290 -14.77 -5.55 -10.10
C SER A 290 -14.40 -4.66 -8.91
N GLU A 291 -13.25 -4.98 -8.34
CA GLU A 291 -12.61 -4.19 -7.30
C GLU A 291 -12.22 -2.81 -7.81
N PHE A 292 -12.29 -1.83 -6.92
CA PHE A 292 -11.77 -0.48 -7.11
C PHE A 292 -10.54 -0.32 -6.22
N GLY A 293 -9.38 -0.11 -6.82
CA GLY A 293 -8.11 -0.08 -6.10
C GLY A 293 -7.08 -1.06 -6.65
N PRO A 294 -5.88 -1.11 -6.05
CA PRO A 294 -4.75 -1.86 -6.62
C PRO A 294 -4.78 -3.36 -6.32
N ARG A 295 -5.74 -3.84 -5.53
CA ARG A 295 -5.79 -5.22 -5.05
C ARG A 295 -6.91 -6.01 -5.71
N ALA A 296 -6.62 -7.26 -6.11
CA ALA A 296 -7.64 -8.26 -6.40
C ALA A 296 -8.20 -8.80 -5.08
N LEU A 297 -9.51 -8.78 -4.89
CA LEU A 297 -10.21 -9.11 -3.64
C LEU A 297 -11.30 -10.17 -3.84
N GLY A 298 -11.10 -11.07 -4.81
CA GLY A 298 -12.00 -12.21 -5.03
C GLY A 298 -12.99 -12.05 -6.18
N ASN A 299 -13.07 -10.89 -6.85
CA ASN A 299 -13.99 -10.70 -7.96
C ASN A 299 -13.31 -10.70 -9.34
N ARG A 300 -12.05 -10.34 -9.42
CA ARG A 300 -11.16 -10.47 -10.59
C ARG A 300 -9.85 -11.05 -10.11
N SER A 301 -9.85 -12.34 -9.82
CA SER A 301 -8.74 -13.00 -9.10
C SER A 301 -8.23 -14.23 -9.87
N ILE A 302 -6.98 -14.56 -9.65
CA ILE A 302 -6.40 -15.86 -9.99
C ILE A 302 -6.33 -16.65 -8.69
N LEU A 303 -6.98 -17.82 -8.66
CA LEU A 303 -7.05 -18.71 -7.52
C LEU A 303 -6.18 -19.93 -7.76
N ALA A 304 -5.47 -20.38 -6.74
CA ALA A 304 -4.63 -21.58 -6.82
C ALA A 304 -4.49 -22.23 -5.43
N ASN A 305 -4.01 -23.47 -5.39
CA ASN A 305 -3.88 -24.25 -4.17
C ASN A 305 -2.71 -23.78 -3.31
N PRO A 306 -2.94 -23.19 -2.11
CA PRO A 306 -1.88 -22.70 -1.23
C PRO A 306 -1.04 -23.82 -0.58
N LEU A 307 -1.55 -25.07 -0.59
CA LEU A 307 -0.86 -26.24 -0.01
C LEU A 307 0.28 -26.75 -0.92
N ASN A 308 0.27 -26.40 -2.19
CA ASN A 308 1.27 -26.84 -3.14
C ASN A 308 2.42 -25.83 -3.24
N SER A 309 3.60 -26.19 -2.72
CA SER A 309 4.79 -25.34 -2.76
C SER A 309 5.24 -24.93 -4.16
N LYS A 310 4.94 -25.75 -5.19
CA LYS A 310 5.33 -25.49 -6.59
C LYS A 310 4.39 -24.51 -7.29
N ILE A 311 3.18 -24.28 -6.76
CA ILE A 311 2.18 -23.44 -7.44
C ILE A 311 2.63 -21.99 -7.58
N LYS A 312 3.39 -21.49 -6.59
CA LYS A 312 3.98 -20.15 -6.65
C LYS A 312 4.89 -19.98 -7.86
N TYR A 313 5.75 -20.97 -8.11
CA TYR A 313 6.64 -20.98 -9.27
C TYR A 313 5.86 -20.98 -10.59
N ILE A 314 4.83 -21.79 -10.69
CA ILE A 314 3.96 -21.88 -11.89
C ILE A 314 3.29 -20.51 -12.13
N LEU A 315 2.73 -19.90 -11.09
CA LEU A 315 2.09 -18.60 -11.19
C LEU A 315 3.08 -17.50 -11.61
N ASP A 316 4.27 -17.45 -11.01
CA ASP A 316 5.26 -16.40 -11.28
C ASP A 316 5.83 -16.54 -12.70
N LEU A 317 6.15 -17.76 -13.15
CA LEU A 317 6.82 -17.99 -14.42
C LEU A 317 5.86 -18.02 -15.62
N HIS A 318 4.75 -18.75 -15.51
CA HIS A 318 3.91 -19.06 -16.67
C HIS A 318 2.67 -18.14 -16.79
N ILE A 319 2.20 -17.58 -15.67
CA ILE A 319 0.95 -16.80 -15.67
C ILE A 319 1.21 -15.31 -15.47
N LYS A 320 1.94 -14.96 -14.43
CA LYS A 320 2.22 -13.56 -14.08
C LYS A 320 3.49 -13.01 -14.73
N GLN A 321 4.43 -13.87 -15.11
CA GLN A 321 5.73 -13.51 -15.71
C GLN A 321 6.40 -12.39 -14.88
N ARG A 322 6.58 -12.63 -13.57
CA ARG A 322 7.06 -11.64 -12.62
C ARG A 322 8.14 -12.19 -11.70
N ASP A 323 8.75 -11.30 -10.93
CA ASP A 323 9.81 -11.63 -9.99
C ASP A 323 9.35 -12.61 -8.90
N ARG A 324 10.17 -13.63 -8.61
CA ARG A 324 9.85 -14.74 -7.70
C ARG A 324 9.78 -14.34 -6.22
N TYR A 325 10.42 -13.24 -5.83
CA TYR A 325 10.40 -12.76 -4.45
C TYR A 325 9.08 -12.06 -4.06
N ARG A 326 8.19 -11.82 -5.02
CA ARG A 326 6.88 -11.23 -4.71
C ARG A 326 5.96 -12.24 -4.03
N PRO A 327 5.34 -11.90 -2.88
CA PRO A 327 4.42 -12.79 -2.19
C PRO A 327 3.07 -12.89 -2.91
N TYR A 328 2.32 -13.95 -2.56
CA TYR A 328 0.88 -14.09 -2.83
C TYR A 328 0.12 -14.00 -1.51
N ALA A 329 -1.07 -13.42 -1.55
CA ALA A 329 -1.93 -13.35 -0.38
C ALA A 329 -2.91 -14.53 -0.37
N PRO A 330 -3.15 -15.15 0.79
CA PRO A 330 -4.22 -16.13 0.96
C PRO A 330 -5.59 -15.45 1.02
N VAL A 331 -6.63 -16.18 0.60
CA VAL A 331 -8.01 -15.91 0.97
C VAL A 331 -8.47 -16.98 1.94
N VAL A 332 -9.11 -16.58 3.02
CA VAL A 332 -9.57 -17.47 4.09
C VAL A 332 -10.89 -16.96 4.66
N LEU A 333 -11.75 -17.86 5.11
CA LEU A 333 -12.95 -17.49 5.83
C LEU A 333 -12.58 -16.74 7.12
N GLU A 334 -13.31 -15.68 7.44
CA GLU A 334 -13.00 -14.78 8.55
C GLU A 334 -12.87 -15.51 9.88
N GLU A 335 -13.74 -16.48 10.15
CA GLU A 335 -13.75 -17.31 11.36
C GLU A 335 -12.49 -18.18 11.52
N TYR A 336 -11.79 -18.48 10.43
CA TYR A 336 -10.54 -19.25 10.44
C TYR A 336 -9.29 -18.39 10.34
N ALA A 337 -9.41 -17.09 10.10
CA ALA A 337 -8.27 -16.22 9.87
C ALA A 337 -7.24 -16.28 11.02
N LYS A 338 -7.70 -16.16 12.28
CA LYS A 338 -6.84 -16.21 13.46
C LYS A 338 -6.27 -17.60 13.77
N LYS A 339 -6.87 -18.66 13.24
CA LYS A 339 -6.35 -20.02 13.37
C LYS A 339 -5.07 -20.20 12.55
N TYR A 340 -5.01 -19.58 11.39
CA TYR A 340 -3.94 -19.77 10.41
C TYR A 340 -2.93 -18.62 10.35
N PHE A 341 -3.33 -17.44 10.79
CA PHE A 341 -2.52 -16.22 10.67
C PHE A 341 -2.54 -15.41 11.97
N ASN A 342 -1.36 -14.92 12.37
CA ASN A 342 -1.24 -13.96 13.46
C ASN A 342 -1.58 -12.56 12.94
N ILE A 343 -2.87 -12.26 12.85
CA ILE A 343 -3.37 -10.94 12.43
C ILE A 343 -4.23 -10.32 13.53
N SER A 344 -4.15 -9.00 13.66
CA SER A 344 -4.87 -8.23 14.68
C SER A 344 -6.27 -7.80 14.22
N GLY A 345 -7.06 -8.71 13.65
CA GLY A 345 -8.40 -8.42 13.18
C GLY A 345 -8.66 -9.01 11.80
N VAL A 346 -9.62 -8.42 11.07
CA VAL A 346 -9.96 -8.81 9.69
C VAL A 346 -9.21 -7.95 8.68
N SER A 347 -8.85 -8.52 7.54
CA SER A 347 -8.14 -7.82 6.45
C SER A 347 -8.90 -7.98 5.12
N PRO A 348 -10.09 -7.40 4.98
CA PRO A 348 -10.94 -7.61 3.81
C PRO A 348 -10.37 -7.00 2.54
N VAL A 349 -9.44 -6.06 2.67
CA VAL A 349 -8.88 -5.26 1.55
C VAL A 349 -7.37 -5.42 1.40
N MET A 350 -6.79 -6.48 1.97
CA MET A 350 -5.35 -6.79 1.87
C MET A 350 -4.42 -5.66 2.32
N MET A 351 -4.78 -4.94 3.39
CA MET A 351 -4.00 -3.81 3.91
C MET A 351 -3.24 -4.16 5.20
N ILE A 352 -3.36 -5.39 5.68
CA ILE A 352 -2.71 -5.88 6.90
C ILE A 352 -1.95 -7.15 6.54
N GLY A 353 -0.69 -7.22 6.94
CA GLY A 353 0.12 -8.42 6.91
C GLY A 353 -0.05 -9.26 8.18
N GLY A 354 0.54 -10.44 8.21
CA GLY A 354 0.53 -11.29 9.40
C GLY A 354 1.44 -12.50 9.23
N LYS A 355 1.95 -13.04 10.32
CA LYS A 355 2.73 -14.28 10.29
C LYS A 355 1.82 -15.48 10.06
N VAL A 356 2.28 -16.41 9.22
CA VAL A 356 1.60 -17.68 9.00
C VAL A 356 1.87 -18.60 10.19
N LEU A 357 0.81 -19.13 10.82
CA LEU A 357 0.91 -19.99 11.99
C LEU A 357 0.96 -21.49 11.62
N SER A 358 0.55 -21.85 10.41
CA SER A 358 0.56 -23.24 9.93
C SER A 358 1.62 -23.45 8.85
N LYS A 359 2.26 -24.60 8.88
CA LYS A 359 3.19 -25.04 7.83
C LYS A 359 2.48 -25.52 6.55
N ASP A 360 1.16 -25.60 6.57
CA ASP A 360 0.36 -26.16 5.48
C ASP A 360 0.23 -25.22 4.27
N PHE A 361 0.68 -23.95 4.39
CA PHE A 361 0.52 -22.95 3.33
C PHE A 361 1.85 -22.46 2.74
N PRO A 362 2.67 -23.36 2.20
CA PRO A 362 4.00 -22.98 1.70
C PRO A 362 3.97 -22.00 0.52
N ALA A 363 2.89 -22.01 -0.28
CA ALA A 363 2.79 -21.14 -1.46
C ALA A 363 2.53 -19.66 -1.13
N VAL A 364 1.98 -19.37 0.05
CA VAL A 364 1.66 -18.01 0.52
C VAL A 364 2.51 -17.55 1.70
N THR A 365 3.36 -18.42 2.22
CA THR A 365 4.32 -18.09 3.28
C THR A 365 5.56 -17.45 2.67
N HIS A 366 5.83 -16.20 3.03
CA HIS A 366 7.04 -15.51 2.57
C HIS A 366 8.27 -15.95 3.37
N VAL A 367 9.48 -15.56 2.93
CA VAL A 367 10.76 -16.01 3.55
C VAL A 367 10.90 -15.61 5.01
N ASP A 368 10.27 -14.52 5.42
CA ASP A 368 10.25 -14.06 6.81
C ASP A 368 9.12 -14.69 7.64
N GLY A 369 8.35 -15.62 7.05
CA GLY A 369 7.21 -16.29 7.66
C GLY A 369 5.89 -15.49 7.65
N SER A 370 5.85 -14.36 6.97
CA SER A 370 4.61 -13.58 6.81
C SER A 370 3.76 -14.08 5.65
#